data_24e6536ab27426fd8cf8c0c6c8b044da
#
_entry.id   24e6536ab27426fd8cf8c0c6c8b044da
#
_cell.length_a   1.000
_cell.length_b   1.000
_cell.length_c   1.000
_cell.angle_alpha   90.00
_cell.angle_beta   90.00
_cell.angle_gamma   90.00
#
_symmetry.space_group_name_H-M   'P 1'
#
loop_
_entity.id
_entity.type
_entity.pdbx_description
1 polymer ?
#
loop_
_entity_poly.entity_id
_entity_poly.type
_entity_poly.pdbx_seq_one_letter_code
_entity_poly.pdbx_strand_id
1 'polypeptide(L)'
;LDLICSFYVSIIRGTPVVVQLLIMYYTILVTVDNTVFIAIMTFGINSGAYVAEIARAGIESVDKGQMEAGLSLGLSGNKTMFFIILPQAIKNILPALGNEFIALLKETSVAGFIPVIDLTNAGNLVRSRTYEPFFSLYTVAICYLVIVIGLGAVQKRLERRLSQGDRN
;
A
#
# COMPACT_ATOMS: atom_id res chain seq x y z
N LEU A 1 -13.34 -2.34 -19.84
CA LEU A 1 -12.43 -1.70 -18.87
C LEU A 1 -12.21 -2.62 -17.65
N ASP A 2 -13.27 -3.22 -17.12
CA ASP A 2 -13.24 -4.08 -15.93
C ASP A 2 -12.30 -5.28 -16.09
N LEU A 3 -12.29 -5.92 -17.27
CA LEU A 3 -11.41 -7.06 -17.54
C LEU A 3 -9.92 -6.67 -17.48
N ILE A 4 -9.56 -5.51 -18.05
CA ILE A 4 -8.17 -5.01 -18.07
C ILE A 4 -7.72 -4.66 -16.65
N CYS A 5 -8.56 -3.94 -15.90
CA CYS A 5 -8.25 -3.58 -14.52
C CYS A 5 -8.13 -4.82 -13.63
N SER A 6 -9.04 -5.78 -13.78
CA SER A 6 -8.99 -7.04 -13.03
C SER A 6 -7.74 -7.86 -13.36
N PHE A 7 -7.35 -7.90 -14.63
CA PHE A 7 -6.13 -8.57 -15.08
C PHE A 7 -4.87 -7.92 -14.50
N TYR A 8 -4.80 -6.58 -14.55
CA TYR A 8 -3.70 -5.83 -13.92
C TYR A 8 -3.59 -6.14 -12.43
N VAL A 9 -4.69 -6.00 -11.68
CA VAL A 9 -4.70 -6.24 -10.23
C VAL A 9 -4.30 -7.68 -9.92
N SER A 10 -4.79 -8.66 -10.69
CA SER A 10 -4.50 -10.08 -10.49
C SER A 10 -3.02 -10.39 -10.72
N ILE A 11 -2.40 -9.86 -11.77
CA ILE A 11 -0.98 -10.10 -12.07
C ILE A 11 -0.10 -9.45 -11.00
N ILE A 12 -0.35 -8.18 -10.70
CA ILE A 12 0.50 -7.42 -9.79
C ILE A 12 0.44 -7.99 -8.37
N ARG A 13 -0.76 -8.34 -7.88
CA ARG A 13 -0.92 -8.95 -6.56
C ARG A 13 -0.54 -10.43 -6.51
N GLY A 14 -0.53 -11.09 -7.65
CA GLY A 14 -0.14 -12.51 -7.78
C GLY A 14 1.37 -12.73 -7.93
N THR A 15 2.18 -11.67 -8.03
CA THR A 15 3.63 -11.78 -8.22
C THR A 15 4.40 -11.03 -7.11
N PRO A 16 5.56 -11.57 -6.64
CA PRO A 16 6.36 -10.89 -5.62
C PRO A 16 6.91 -9.55 -6.11
N VAL A 17 6.84 -8.51 -5.27
CA VAL A 17 7.31 -7.16 -5.62
C VAL A 17 8.80 -7.13 -5.98
N VAL A 18 9.64 -7.97 -5.36
CA VAL A 18 11.06 -8.08 -5.71
C VAL A 18 11.26 -8.56 -7.14
N VAL A 19 10.44 -9.49 -7.62
CA VAL A 19 10.50 -9.98 -9.01
C VAL A 19 10.06 -8.87 -9.97
N GLN A 20 9.01 -8.12 -9.63
CA GLN A 20 8.57 -6.96 -10.40
C GLN A 20 9.68 -5.91 -10.49
N LEU A 21 10.38 -5.63 -9.38
CA LEU A 21 11.50 -4.70 -9.33
C LEU A 21 12.64 -5.12 -10.26
N LEU A 22 12.99 -6.40 -10.25
CA LEU A 22 14.04 -6.94 -11.14
C LEU A 22 13.63 -6.89 -12.62
N ILE A 23 12.38 -7.21 -12.94
CA ILE A 23 11.85 -7.10 -14.31
C ILE A 23 11.88 -5.63 -14.77
N MET A 24 11.44 -4.70 -13.94
CA MET A 24 11.47 -3.27 -14.28
C MET A 24 12.90 -2.79 -14.54
N TYR A 25 13.84 -3.18 -13.67
CA TYR A 25 15.22 -2.74 -13.76
C TYR A 25 15.98 -3.37 -14.95
N TYR A 26 15.90 -4.71 -15.10
CA TYR A 26 16.71 -5.41 -16.12
C TYR A 26 16.05 -5.51 -17.50
N THR A 27 14.73 -5.27 -17.61
CA THR A 27 14.00 -5.54 -18.85
C THR A 27 13.26 -4.31 -19.36
N ILE A 28 12.40 -3.70 -18.54
CA ILE A 28 11.48 -2.66 -19.03
C ILE A 28 12.16 -1.28 -19.06
N LEU A 29 12.84 -0.90 -17.98
CA LEU A 29 13.48 0.41 -17.81
C LEU A 29 15.01 0.31 -17.88
N VAL A 30 15.54 -0.64 -18.62
CA VAL A 30 16.98 -0.91 -18.74
C VAL A 30 17.80 0.29 -19.25
N THR A 31 17.17 1.22 -19.98
CA THR A 31 17.80 2.45 -20.48
C THR A 31 17.71 3.64 -19.53
N VAL A 32 17.08 3.46 -18.38
CA VAL A 32 16.90 4.51 -17.38
C VAL A 32 18.00 4.41 -16.32
N ASP A 33 18.88 5.40 -16.26
CA ASP A 33 20.02 5.39 -15.34
C ASP A 33 19.61 5.62 -13.87
N ASN A 34 18.47 6.28 -13.64
CA ASN A 34 18.00 6.61 -12.30
C ASN A 34 17.30 5.40 -11.64
N THR A 35 18.05 4.64 -10.87
CA THR A 35 17.56 3.45 -10.16
C THR A 35 16.49 3.75 -9.10
N VAL A 36 16.55 4.93 -8.47
CA VAL A 36 15.53 5.39 -7.51
C VAL A 36 14.20 5.62 -8.22
N PHE A 37 14.22 6.20 -9.42
CA PHE A 37 13.02 6.36 -10.24
C PHE A 37 12.41 5.01 -10.61
N ILE A 38 13.23 4.02 -10.98
CA ILE A 38 12.78 2.65 -11.28
C ILE A 38 12.09 2.04 -10.05
N ALA A 39 12.68 2.19 -8.87
CA ALA A 39 12.09 1.72 -7.62
C ALA A 39 10.73 2.40 -7.34
N ILE A 40 10.65 3.74 -7.47
CA ILE A 40 9.40 4.50 -7.28
C ILE A 40 8.31 4.01 -8.23
N MET A 41 8.63 3.83 -9.51
CA MET A 41 7.67 3.33 -10.51
C MET A 41 7.19 1.93 -10.16
N THR A 42 8.10 1.03 -9.77
CA THR A 42 7.73 -0.35 -9.43
C THR A 42 6.83 -0.41 -8.20
N PHE A 43 7.24 0.21 -7.11
CA PHE A 43 6.44 0.23 -5.87
C PHE A 43 5.12 0.98 -6.06
N GLY A 44 5.10 2.04 -6.87
CA GLY A 44 3.89 2.78 -7.21
C GLY A 44 2.89 1.93 -8.01
N ILE A 45 3.34 1.18 -9.00
CA ILE A 45 2.51 0.24 -9.78
C ILE A 45 2.00 -0.88 -8.88
N ASN A 46 2.86 -1.44 -8.01
CA ASN A 46 2.50 -2.48 -7.08
C ASN A 46 1.43 -1.99 -6.09
N SER A 47 1.72 -0.92 -5.35
CA SER A 47 0.78 -0.35 -4.36
C SER A 47 -0.52 0.12 -5.01
N GLY A 48 -0.48 0.62 -6.26
CA GLY A 48 -1.68 0.99 -7.01
C GLY A 48 -2.68 -0.16 -7.17
N ALA A 49 -2.21 -1.39 -7.37
CA ALA A 49 -3.07 -2.58 -7.45
C ALA A 49 -3.70 -2.92 -6.08
N TYR A 50 -2.94 -2.79 -4.98
CA TYR A 50 -3.47 -2.99 -3.63
C TYR A 50 -4.48 -1.91 -3.24
N VAL A 51 -4.19 -0.63 -3.55
CA VAL A 51 -5.11 0.49 -3.31
C VAL A 51 -6.42 0.33 -4.09
N ALA A 52 -6.35 -0.12 -5.35
CA ALA A 52 -7.55 -0.39 -6.14
C ALA A 52 -8.43 -1.47 -5.49
N GLU A 53 -7.81 -2.54 -4.98
CA GLU A 53 -8.53 -3.61 -4.29
C GLU A 53 -9.10 -3.16 -2.94
N ILE A 54 -8.35 -2.36 -2.18
CA ILE A 54 -8.82 -1.75 -0.93
C ILE A 54 -10.05 -0.89 -1.19
N ALA A 55 -10.02 -0.07 -2.24
CA ALA A 55 -11.14 0.78 -2.62
C ALA A 55 -12.37 -0.05 -3.02
N ARG A 56 -12.18 -1.10 -3.84
CA ARG A 56 -13.24 -2.03 -4.24
C ARG A 56 -13.87 -2.70 -3.00
N ALA A 57 -13.04 -3.30 -2.15
CA ALA A 57 -13.51 -3.98 -0.95
C ALA A 57 -14.20 -3.02 0.03
N GLY A 58 -13.72 -1.80 0.16
CA GLY A 58 -14.34 -0.78 1.01
C GLY A 58 -15.72 -0.36 0.51
N ILE A 59 -15.93 -0.25 -0.80
CA ILE A 59 -17.25 0.03 -1.37
C ILE A 59 -18.18 -1.17 -1.18
N GLU A 60 -17.70 -2.38 -1.44
CA GLU A 60 -18.48 -3.62 -1.30
C GLU A 60 -18.83 -3.95 0.16
N SER A 61 -18.08 -3.42 1.13
CA SER A 61 -18.36 -3.62 2.56
C SER A 61 -19.57 -2.83 3.07
N VAL A 62 -20.05 -1.85 2.31
CA VAL A 62 -21.26 -1.11 2.67
C VAL A 62 -22.48 -1.98 2.41
N ASP A 63 -23.40 -2.00 3.38
CA ASP A 63 -24.63 -2.79 3.28
C ASP A 63 -25.42 -2.46 2.01
N LYS A 64 -25.78 -3.50 1.24
CA LYS A 64 -26.55 -3.37 -0.01
C LYS A 64 -27.90 -2.67 0.19
N GLY A 65 -28.50 -2.83 1.35
CA GLY A 65 -29.72 -2.15 1.74
C GLY A 65 -29.62 -0.62 1.69
N GLN A 66 -28.41 -0.05 1.83
CA GLN A 66 -28.20 1.39 1.67
C GLN A 66 -28.45 1.86 0.24
N MET A 67 -28.06 1.06 -0.75
CA MET A 67 -28.37 1.32 -2.16
C MET A 67 -29.89 1.21 -2.42
N GLU A 68 -30.50 0.15 -1.92
CA GLU A 68 -31.93 -0.11 -2.10
C GLU A 68 -32.78 0.98 -1.42
N ALA A 69 -32.43 1.40 -0.22
CA ALA A 69 -33.09 2.50 0.51
C ALA A 69 -32.96 3.82 -0.25
N GLY A 70 -31.79 4.17 -0.73
CA GLY A 70 -31.57 5.38 -1.54
C GLY A 70 -32.44 5.42 -2.79
N LEU A 71 -32.50 4.31 -3.51
CA LEU A 71 -33.33 4.16 -4.71
C LEU A 71 -34.83 4.25 -4.37
N SER A 72 -35.27 3.65 -3.26
CA SER A 72 -36.65 3.70 -2.77
C SER A 72 -37.10 5.11 -2.39
N LEU A 73 -36.17 5.95 -1.93
CA LEU A 73 -36.40 7.37 -1.66
C LEU A 73 -36.37 8.27 -2.94
N GLY A 74 -36.26 7.66 -4.14
CA GLY A 74 -36.27 8.37 -5.41
C GLY A 74 -34.92 8.97 -5.82
N LEU A 75 -33.83 8.64 -5.12
CA LEU A 75 -32.49 9.03 -5.55
C LEU A 75 -32.06 8.21 -6.76
N SER A 76 -31.33 8.81 -7.69
CA SER A 76 -30.68 8.03 -8.76
C SER A 76 -29.50 7.22 -8.20
N GLY A 77 -29.13 6.12 -8.84
CA GLY A 77 -28.01 5.27 -8.40
C GLY A 77 -26.71 6.05 -8.17
N ASN A 78 -26.39 7.01 -9.06
CA ASN A 78 -25.21 7.85 -8.90
C ASN A 78 -25.29 8.74 -7.64
N LYS A 79 -26.46 9.33 -7.39
CA LYS A 79 -26.66 10.15 -6.17
C LYS A 79 -26.56 9.31 -4.91
N THR A 80 -27.15 8.12 -4.91
CA THR A 80 -27.05 7.16 -3.81
C THR A 80 -25.59 6.76 -3.57
N MET A 81 -24.85 6.46 -4.64
CA MET A 81 -23.43 6.12 -4.56
C MET A 81 -22.63 7.26 -3.93
N PHE A 82 -22.76 8.50 -4.43
CA PHE A 82 -21.93 9.62 -3.98
C PHE A 82 -22.32 10.15 -2.60
N PHE A 83 -23.58 10.18 -2.25
CA PHE A 83 -24.05 10.83 -1.01
C PHE A 83 -24.27 9.87 0.14
N ILE A 84 -24.47 8.56 -0.12
CA ILE A 84 -24.76 7.57 0.91
C ILE A 84 -23.64 6.54 1.02
N ILE A 85 -23.27 5.89 -0.09
CA ILE A 85 -22.34 4.76 -0.05
C ILE A 85 -20.90 5.23 0.09
N LEU A 86 -20.45 6.15 -0.76
CA LEU A 86 -19.07 6.58 -0.79
C LEU A 86 -18.57 7.18 0.54
N PRO A 87 -19.33 8.02 1.27
CA PRO A 87 -18.92 8.49 2.59
C PRO A 87 -18.72 7.38 3.62
N GLN A 88 -19.55 6.34 3.56
CA GLN A 88 -19.42 5.16 4.43
C GLN A 88 -18.21 4.32 4.00
N ALA A 89 -18.06 4.07 2.70
CA ALA A 89 -16.94 3.32 2.14
C ALA A 89 -15.58 3.95 2.49
N ILE A 90 -15.45 5.28 2.41
CA ILE A 90 -14.22 6.01 2.75
C ILE A 90 -13.77 5.70 4.19
N LYS A 91 -14.70 5.61 5.14
CA LYS A 91 -14.37 5.30 6.53
C LYS A 91 -13.76 3.90 6.67
N ASN A 92 -14.21 2.94 5.85
CA ASN A 92 -13.67 1.58 5.83
C ASN A 92 -12.34 1.51 5.04
N ILE A 93 -12.19 2.32 3.99
CA ILE A 93 -11.00 2.40 3.13
C ILE A 93 -9.82 3.02 3.87
N LEU A 94 -10.02 4.11 4.62
CA LEU A 94 -8.92 4.87 5.23
C LEU A 94 -8.03 4.05 6.18
N PRO A 95 -8.55 3.21 7.09
CA PRO A 95 -7.73 2.32 7.91
C PRO A 95 -6.91 1.33 7.07
N ALA A 96 -7.54 0.76 6.03
CA ALA A 96 -6.88 -0.19 5.16
C ALA A 96 -5.74 0.46 4.34
N LEU A 97 -5.93 1.70 3.86
CA LEU A 97 -4.89 2.49 3.21
C LEU A 97 -3.71 2.80 4.15
N GLY A 98 -4.00 3.08 5.42
CA GLY A 98 -2.96 3.27 6.43
C GLY A 98 -2.12 2.01 6.64
N ASN A 99 -2.76 0.84 6.68
CA ASN A 99 -2.07 -0.45 6.75
C ASN A 99 -1.24 -0.72 5.50
N GLU A 100 -1.77 -0.41 4.31
CA GLU A 100 -1.05 -0.54 3.04
C GLU A 100 0.19 0.35 3.01
N PHE A 101 0.10 1.60 3.46
CA PHE A 101 1.26 2.48 3.56
C PHE A 101 2.36 1.91 4.46
N ILE A 102 2.01 1.33 5.61
CA ILE A 102 2.97 0.67 6.51
C ILE A 102 3.55 -0.61 5.86
N ALA A 103 2.74 -1.36 5.11
CA ALA A 103 3.20 -2.53 4.37
C ALA A 103 4.20 -2.12 3.28
N LEU A 104 3.86 -1.12 2.46
CA LEU A 104 4.72 -0.58 1.41
C LEU A 104 6.07 -0.11 1.96
N LEU A 105 6.09 0.57 3.11
CA LEU A 105 7.33 1.00 3.74
C LEU A 105 8.24 -0.21 4.08
N LYS A 106 7.68 -1.31 4.56
CA LYS A 106 8.46 -2.54 4.80
C LYS A 106 8.91 -3.20 3.50
N GLU A 107 8.08 -3.16 2.46
CA GLU A 107 8.40 -3.71 1.15
C GLU A 107 9.54 -2.94 0.46
N THR A 108 9.72 -1.64 0.72
CA THR A 108 10.89 -0.92 0.21
C THR A 108 12.22 -1.49 0.69
N SER A 109 12.24 -2.34 1.72
CA SER A 109 13.44 -3.06 2.18
C SER A 109 14.06 -3.99 1.13
N VAL A 110 13.37 -4.25 0.04
CA VAL A 110 13.91 -5.01 -1.11
C VAL A 110 14.45 -4.13 -2.23
N ALA A 111 14.43 -2.80 -2.07
CA ALA A 111 14.96 -1.89 -3.08
C ALA A 111 16.47 -2.11 -3.33
N GLY A 112 17.19 -2.59 -2.32
CA GLY A 112 18.61 -2.94 -2.43
C GLY A 112 18.94 -4.13 -3.35
N PHE A 113 17.95 -4.82 -3.93
CA PHE A 113 18.18 -5.80 -5.01
C PHE A 113 18.56 -5.16 -6.34
N ILE A 114 18.35 -3.87 -6.49
CA ILE A 114 18.91 -3.03 -7.56
C ILE A 114 19.86 -1.99 -6.91
N PRO A 115 20.66 -1.23 -7.67
CA PRO A 115 21.63 -0.26 -7.11
C PRO A 115 20.96 0.94 -6.38
N VAL A 116 20.15 0.64 -5.37
CA VAL A 116 19.55 1.60 -4.43
C VAL A 116 20.05 1.27 -3.02
N ILE A 117 20.50 2.29 -2.29
CA ILE A 117 20.91 2.12 -0.91
C ILE A 117 19.69 2.42 -0.01
N ASP A 118 18.94 1.39 0.30
CA ASP A 118 17.90 1.41 1.33
C ASP A 118 18.48 1.07 2.71
N LEU A 119 17.66 1.08 3.75
CA LEU A 119 18.09 0.75 5.11
C LEU A 119 18.66 -0.67 5.24
N THR A 120 18.07 -1.64 4.53
CA THR A 120 18.52 -3.04 4.55
C THR A 120 19.87 -3.18 3.85
N ASN A 121 20.03 -2.53 2.69
CA ASN A 121 21.28 -2.53 1.97
C ASN A 121 22.38 -1.79 2.75
N ALA A 122 22.07 -0.68 3.39
CA ALA A 122 23.01 0.01 4.30
C ALA A 122 23.49 -0.94 5.43
N GLY A 123 22.58 -1.72 6.03
CA GLY A 123 22.94 -2.74 7.00
C GLY A 123 23.84 -3.82 6.43
N ASN A 124 23.59 -4.28 5.19
CA ASN A 124 24.43 -5.24 4.50
C ASN A 124 25.83 -4.68 4.21
N LEU A 125 25.96 -3.40 3.87
CA LEU A 125 27.26 -2.73 3.70
C LEU A 125 28.05 -2.67 5.00
N VAL A 126 27.41 -2.39 6.13
CA VAL A 126 28.05 -2.44 7.45
C VAL A 126 28.50 -3.87 7.74
N ARG A 127 27.62 -4.85 7.56
CA ARG A 127 27.93 -6.27 7.76
C ARG A 127 29.15 -6.72 6.95
N SER A 128 29.24 -6.34 5.69
CA SER A 128 30.34 -6.73 4.81
C SER A 128 31.68 -6.09 5.21
N ARG A 129 31.67 -4.95 5.89
CA ARG A 129 32.87 -4.25 6.37
C ARG A 129 33.33 -4.72 7.74
N THR A 130 32.38 -5.04 8.60
CA THR A 130 32.67 -5.40 10.00
C THR A 130 32.76 -6.90 10.24
N TYR A 131 32.26 -7.71 9.30
CA TYR A 131 32.09 -9.16 9.45
C TYR A 131 31.19 -9.56 10.63
N GLU A 132 30.38 -8.60 11.14
CA GLU A 132 29.47 -8.79 12.27
C GLU A 132 28.01 -8.78 11.81
N PRO A 133 27.44 -9.95 11.46
CA PRO A 133 26.07 -10.02 10.91
C PRO A 133 25.01 -9.71 11.96
N PHE A 134 25.21 -10.14 13.21
CA PHE A 134 24.19 -9.99 14.25
C PHE A 134 23.89 -8.52 14.55
N PHE A 135 24.91 -7.75 14.88
CA PHE A 135 24.75 -6.32 15.21
C PHE A 135 24.08 -5.56 14.09
N SER A 136 24.53 -5.73 12.84
CA SER A 136 24.01 -5.06 11.68
C SER A 136 22.53 -5.36 11.42
N LEU A 137 22.17 -6.68 11.39
CA LEU A 137 20.81 -7.12 11.10
C LEU A 137 19.82 -6.74 12.20
N TYR A 138 20.20 -6.89 13.47
CA TYR A 138 19.34 -6.47 14.58
C TYR A 138 19.13 -4.96 14.60
N THR A 139 20.16 -4.15 14.29
CA THR A 139 20.02 -2.69 14.18
C THR A 139 19.01 -2.32 13.10
N VAL A 140 19.10 -2.90 11.91
CA VAL A 140 18.12 -2.68 10.83
C VAL A 140 16.70 -3.07 11.28
N ALA A 141 16.55 -4.23 11.92
CA ALA A 141 15.26 -4.70 12.42
C ALA A 141 14.66 -3.74 13.46
N ILE A 142 15.48 -3.25 14.40
CA ILE A 142 15.05 -2.27 15.40
C ILE A 142 14.65 -0.95 14.74
N CYS A 143 15.39 -0.46 13.76
CA CYS A 143 15.04 0.75 13.01
C CYS A 143 13.66 0.62 12.34
N TYR A 144 13.43 -0.47 11.60
CA TYR A 144 12.11 -0.74 11.01
C TYR A 144 11.01 -0.85 12.07
N LEU A 145 11.27 -1.54 13.17
CA LEU A 145 10.31 -1.70 14.27
C LEU A 145 9.90 -0.34 14.86
N VAL A 146 10.87 0.53 15.13
CA VAL A 146 10.59 1.88 15.68
C VAL A 146 9.74 2.70 14.71
N ILE A 147 10.10 2.70 13.42
CA ILE A 147 9.34 3.42 12.39
C ILE A 147 7.90 2.87 12.29
N VAL A 148 7.74 1.56 12.21
CA VAL A 148 6.42 0.91 12.08
C VAL A 148 5.55 1.13 13.31
N ILE A 149 6.12 1.05 14.53
CA ILE A 149 5.38 1.36 15.77
C ILE A 149 4.95 2.83 15.78
N GLY A 150 5.83 3.75 15.39
CA GLY A 150 5.51 5.17 15.31
C GLY A 150 4.37 5.47 14.33
N LEU A 151 4.45 4.93 13.11
CA LEU A 151 3.40 5.07 12.10
C LEU A 151 2.09 4.42 12.54
N GLY A 152 2.14 3.22 13.12
CA GLY A 152 0.95 2.53 13.64
C GLY A 152 0.27 3.30 14.77
N ALA A 153 1.04 4.00 15.62
CA ALA A 153 0.46 4.86 16.65
C ALA A 153 -0.26 6.08 16.05
N VAL A 154 0.30 6.69 15.00
CA VAL A 154 -0.33 7.79 14.27
C VAL A 154 -1.62 7.30 13.60
N GLN A 155 -1.56 6.17 12.90
CA GLN A 155 -2.71 5.56 12.25
C GLN A 155 -3.86 5.28 13.23
N LYS A 156 -3.58 4.64 14.38
CA LYS A 156 -4.59 4.38 15.41
C LYS A 156 -5.25 5.66 15.95
N ARG A 157 -4.52 6.78 16.01
CA ARG A 157 -5.10 8.07 16.39
C ARG A 157 -6.06 8.61 15.33
N LEU A 158 -5.71 8.46 14.05
CA LEU A 158 -6.57 8.86 12.94
C LEU A 158 -7.85 8.01 12.90
N GLU A 159 -7.73 6.70 13.03
CA GLU A 159 -8.87 5.77 13.08
C GLU A 159 -9.86 6.11 14.22
N ARG A 160 -9.34 6.39 15.41
CA ARG A 160 -10.17 6.80 16.55
C ARG A 160 -10.95 8.09 16.30
N ARG A 161 -10.34 9.06 15.61
CA ARG A 161 -11.02 10.31 15.25
C ARG A 161 -12.13 10.09 14.22
N LEU A 162 -11.89 9.21 13.24
CA LEU A 162 -12.89 8.85 12.22
C LEU A 162 -14.09 8.13 12.84
N SER A 163 -13.86 7.18 13.77
CA SER A 163 -14.93 6.42 14.41
C SER A 163 -15.74 7.24 15.42
N GLN A 164 -15.22 8.33 15.97
CA GLN A 164 -15.94 9.21 16.89
C GLN A 164 -16.98 10.10 16.18
N GLY A 165 -16.77 10.39 14.89
CA GLY A 165 -17.73 11.12 14.08
C GLY A 165 -19.05 10.39 13.80
N ASP A 166 -19.14 9.09 14.08
CA ASP A 166 -20.35 8.28 13.89
C ASP A 166 -21.23 8.17 15.13
N ARG A 167 -20.79 8.71 16.27
CA ARG A 167 -21.52 8.61 17.56
C ARG A 167 -22.32 9.87 17.93
N ASN A 168 -22.26 10.91 17.11
CA ASN A 168 -23.06 12.13 17.22
C ASN A 168 -24.00 12.25 16.02
#